data_ba99dcd4b3713cb24cbefd7180ae0c28
#
_entry.id   ba99dcd4b3713cb24cbefd7180ae0c28
#
_cell.length_a   1.000
_cell.length_b   1.000
_cell.length_c   1.000
_cell.angle_alpha   90.00
_cell.angle_beta   90.00
_cell.angle_gamma   90.00
#
_symmetry.space_group_name_H-M   'P 1'
#
loop_
_entity.id
_entity.type
_entity.pdbx_description
1 polymer ?
#
loop_
_entity_poly.entity_id
_entity_poly.type
_entity_poly.pdbx_seq_one_letter_code
_entity_poly.pdbx_strand_id
1 'polypeptide(L)'
;MIDMEKTVERLQDHLRILTKTIGERSVLSPKNLKKTQEYIENFYQGIGVPVHCEPYPYRNYTVANVVAEISFCDTPTKQYLVGAHYDSVVGTVGADDNASAIAVQLETARHLNALKKNIELDLAVKFVSFTLEEPPAFGTRHMGSRVYALKAWKQKEQIDGMICLEMVGSYCTEPNSQQ
;
A
#
# COMPACT_ATOMS: atom_id res chain seq x y z
N MET A 1 12.72 17.19 11.52
CA MET A 1 11.61 17.94 10.85
C MET A 1 11.43 17.33 9.47
N ILE A 2 10.19 17.14 9.01
CA ILE A 2 9.89 16.61 7.66
C ILE A 2 10.21 17.71 6.65
N ASP A 3 11.02 17.41 5.65
CA ASP A 3 11.27 18.29 4.52
C ASP A 3 10.09 18.14 3.53
N MET A 4 9.18 19.10 3.57
CA MET A 4 7.94 19.07 2.79
C MET A 4 8.19 19.16 1.29
N GLU A 5 9.15 19.99 0.84
CA GLU A 5 9.45 20.14 -0.59
C GLU A 5 9.94 18.83 -1.17
N LYS A 6 10.92 18.20 -0.54
CA LYS A 6 11.40 16.85 -0.95
C LYS A 6 10.32 15.78 -0.87
N THR A 7 9.40 15.90 0.10
CA THR A 7 8.30 14.92 0.20
C THR A 7 7.37 15.07 -0.99
N VAL A 8 7.02 16.30 -1.38
CA VAL A 8 6.18 16.56 -2.56
C VAL A 8 6.86 16.05 -3.85
N GLU A 9 8.15 16.32 -4.03
CA GLU A 9 8.91 15.79 -5.18
C GLU A 9 8.85 14.26 -5.25
N ARG A 10 9.08 13.57 -4.15
CA ARG A 10 9.03 12.11 -4.09
C ARG A 10 7.64 11.54 -4.35
N LEU A 11 6.59 12.17 -3.81
CA LEU A 11 5.20 11.79 -4.11
C LEU A 11 4.92 11.90 -5.62
N GLN A 12 5.36 12.97 -6.26
CA GLN A 12 5.25 13.15 -7.71
C GLN A 12 6.04 12.10 -8.50
N ASP A 13 7.22 11.71 -8.01
CA ASP A 13 8.02 10.66 -8.64
C ASP A 13 7.35 9.29 -8.52
N HIS A 14 6.80 8.94 -7.35
CA HIS A 14 5.99 7.73 -7.19
C HIS A 14 4.81 7.71 -8.16
N LEU A 15 4.05 8.79 -8.24
CA LEU A 15 2.93 8.91 -9.19
C LEU A 15 3.40 8.75 -10.63
N ARG A 16 4.50 9.41 -11.03
CA ARG A 16 5.06 9.29 -12.39
C ARG A 16 5.46 7.85 -12.72
N ILE A 17 6.11 7.15 -11.79
CA ILE A 17 6.51 5.76 -11.98
C ILE A 17 5.28 4.87 -12.12
N LEU A 18 4.32 4.97 -11.21
CA LEU A 18 3.14 4.12 -11.21
C LEU A 18 2.24 4.35 -12.43
N THR A 19 2.05 5.61 -12.85
CA THR A 19 1.08 5.96 -13.89
C THR A 19 1.66 6.06 -15.29
N LYS A 20 2.94 6.49 -15.45
CA LYS A 20 3.56 6.70 -16.76
C LYS A 20 4.56 5.61 -17.11
N THR A 21 5.40 5.18 -16.17
CA THR A 21 6.43 4.17 -16.45
C THR A 21 5.83 2.77 -16.43
N ILE A 22 5.00 2.44 -15.43
CA ILE A 22 4.32 1.15 -15.33
C ILE A 22 2.99 1.20 -16.11
N GLY A 23 2.16 2.21 -15.87
CA GLY A 23 0.89 2.39 -16.54
C GLY A 23 -0.26 1.60 -15.91
N GLU A 24 -1.21 1.13 -16.72
CA GLU A 24 -2.35 0.33 -16.26
C GLU A 24 -1.91 -0.90 -15.46
N ARG A 25 -2.47 -1.05 -14.27
CA ARG A 25 -2.13 -2.11 -13.30
C ARG A 25 -3.32 -3.05 -13.06
N SER A 26 -4.14 -3.25 -14.10
CA SER A 26 -5.35 -4.06 -14.01
C SER A 26 -5.08 -5.56 -14.15
N VAL A 27 -6.15 -6.34 -13.93
CA VAL A 27 -6.14 -7.81 -14.16
C VAL A 27 -5.85 -8.21 -15.60
N LEU A 28 -6.00 -7.30 -16.57
CA LEU A 28 -5.63 -7.51 -17.97
C LEU A 28 -4.17 -7.16 -18.25
N SER A 29 -3.49 -6.55 -17.30
CA SER A 29 -2.08 -6.16 -17.37
C SER A 29 -1.23 -6.84 -16.29
N PRO A 30 -1.20 -8.19 -16.20
CA PRO A 30 -0.55 -8.91 -15.09
C PRO A 30 0.95 -8.63 -14.98
N LYS A 31 1.61 -8.30 -16.10
CA LYS A 31 3.02 -7.87 -16.09
C LYS A 31 3.20 -6.54 -15.34
N ASN A 32 2.26 -5.61 -15.47
CA ASN A 32 2.32 -4.32 -14.77
C ASN A 32 1.95 -4.47 -13.30
N LEU A 33 0.98 -5.34 -12.95
CA LEU A 33 0.74 -5.72 -11.56
C LEU A 33 2.02 -6.26 -10.91
N LYS A 34 2.74 -7.15 -11.58
CA LYS A 34 4.00 -7.69 -11.07
C LYS A 34 5.09 -6.62 -10.93
N LYS A 35 5.25 -5.75 -11.93
CA LYS A 35 6.19 -4.61 -11.84
C LYS A 35 5.87 -3.66 -10.68
N THR A 36 4.59 -3.44 -10.41
CA THR A 36 4.17 -2.59 -9.29
C THR A 36 4.48 -3.25 -7.95
N GLN A 37 4.19 -4.55 -7.81
CA GLN A 37 4.59 -5.33 -6.65
C GLN A 37 6.10 -5.21 -6.40
N GLU A 38 6.92 -5.43 -7.42
CA GLU A 38 8.38 -5.34 -7.35
C GLU A 38 8.86 -3.92 -7.01
N TYR A 39 8.21 -2.91 -7.56
CA TYR A 39 8.51 -1.52 -7.26
C TYR A 39 8.27 -1.19 -5.77
N ILE A 40 7.14 -1.62 -5.22
CA ILE A 40 6.78 -1.42 -3.80
C ILE A 40 7.77 -2.18 -2.90
N GLU A 41 8.04 -3.45 -3.22
CA GLU A 41 8.98 -4.29 -2.49
C GLU A 41 10.39 -3.69 -2.47
N ASN A 42 10.91 -3.29 -3.62
CA ASN A 42 12.23 -2.65 -3.76
C ASN A 42 12.31 -1.32 -2.99
N PHE A 43 11.22 -0.56 -2.94
CA PHE A 43 11.18 0.66 -2.16
C PHE A 43 11.40 0.38 -0.67
N TYR A 44 10.65 -0.56 -0.08
CA TYR A 44 10.80 -0.90 1.33
C TYR A 44 12.18 -1.46 1.64
N GLN A 45 12.72 -2.33 0.79
CA GLN A 45 14.10 -2.82 0.89
C GLN A 45 15.11 -1.67 0.85
N GLY A 46 14.93 -0.74 -0.07
CA GLY A 46 15.81 0.42 -0.26
C GLY A 46 15.86 1.38 0.94
N ILE A 47 14.80 1.45 1.72
CA ILE A 47 14.76 2.23 2.98
C ILE A 47 15.08 1.39 4.22
N GLY A 48 15.45 0.11 4.06
CA GLY A 48 15.81 -0.79 5.16
C GLY A 48 14.62 -1.24 6.02
N VAL A 49 13.41 -1.27 5.48
CA VAL A 49 12.22 -1.78 6.16
C VAL A 49 12.00 -3.23 5.78
N PRO A 50 11.84 -4.15 6.75
CA PRO A 50 11.48 -5.54 6.47
C PRO A 50 10.21 -5.62 5.63
N VAL A 51 10.27 -6.41 4.54
CA VAL A 51 9.17 -6.56 3.60
C VAL A 51 9.11 -8.00 3.09
N HIS A 52 7.90 -8.48 2.87
CA HIS A 52 7.65 -9.75 2.20
C HIS A 52 6.40 -9.67 1.32
N CYS A 53 6.33 -10.57 0.35
CA CYS A 53 5.14 -10.72 -0.48
C CYS A 53 4.29 -11.89 0.02
N GLU A 54 2.97 -11.76 -0.05
CA GLU A 54 2.00 -12.80 0.25
C GLU A 54 1.32 -13.26 -1.04
N PRO A 55 1.91 -14.25 -1.74
CA PRO A 55 1.39 -14.71 -3.02
C PRO A 55 0.13 -15.56 -2.87
N TYR A 56 -0.79 -15.41 -3.83
CA TYR A 56 -1.95 -16.28 -3.97
C TYR A 56 -2.38 -16.40 -5.44
N PRO A 57 -3.07 -17.51 -5.81
CA PRO A 57 -3.49 -17.71 -7.19
C PRO A 57 -4.69 -16.85 -7.57
N TYR A 58 -4.65 -16.30 -8.78
CA TYR A 58 -5.77 -15.66 -9.42
C TYR A 58 -5.84 -16.08 -10.88
N ARG A 59 -6.93 -16.76 -11.29
CA ARG A 59 -7.04 -17.35 -12.64
C ARG A 59 -5.83 -18.23 -12.96
N ASN A 60 -5.06 -17.88 -13.99
CA ASN A 60 -3.88 -18.62 -14.47
C ASN A 60 -2.53 -17.98 -14.10
N TYR A 61 -2.53 -17.01 -13.18
CA TYR A 61 -1.31 -16.36 -12.70
C TYR A 61 -1.34 -16.13 -11.19
N THR A 62 -0.22 -15.73 -10.64
CA THR A 62 -0.06 -15.45 -9.21
C THR A 62 0.02 -13.94 -9.01
N VAL A 63 -0.71 -13.46 -8.02
CA VAL A 63 -0.66 -12.08 -7.50
C VAL A 63 -0.19 -12.10 -6.06
N ALA A 64 0.16 -10.96 -5.49
CA ALA A 64 0.57 -10.91 -4.09
C ALA A 64 0.18 -9.57 -3.44
N ASN A 65 -0.22 -9.62 -2.17
CA ASN A 65 -0.11 -8.45 -1.32
C ASN A 65 1.36 -8.22 -0.94
N VAL A 66 1.75 -6.96 -0.76
CA VAL A 66 3.08 -6.61 -0.25
C VAL A 66 2.91 -6.11 1.17
N VAL A 67 3.64 -6.72 2.10
CA VAL A 67 3.55 -6.42 3.54
C VAL A 67 4.91 -5.98 4.05
N ALA A 68 4.96 -4.78 4.61
CA ALA A 68 6.15 -4.24 5.28
C ALA A 68 5.82 -3.86 6.71
N GLU A 69 6.79 -3.91 7.62
CA GLU A 69 6.56 -3.62 9.04
C GLU A 69 7.63 -2.73 9.64
N ILE A 70 7.20 -1.75 10.39
CA ILE A 70 8.05 -0.89 11.22
C ILE A 70 7.64 -1.07 12.67
N SER A 71 8.49 -1.71 13.47
CA SER A 71 8.32 -1.82 14.91
C SER A 71 9.10 -0.74 15.61
N PHE A 72 8.50 -0.07 16.57
CA PHE A 72 9.12 1.01 17.37
C PHE A 72 9.75 0.51 18.65
N CYS A 73 9.57 -0.76 19.00
CA CYS A 73 10.27 -1.48 20.06
C CYS A 73 10.43 -2.95 19.69
N ASP A 74 11.17 -3.72 20.49
CA ASP A 74 11.47 -5.13 20.20
C ASP A 74 10.22 -6.04 20.28
N THR A 75 9.30 -5.73 21.20
CA THR A 75 8.10 -6.55 21.46
C THR A 75 6.85 -5.67 21.56
N PRO A 76 6.37 -5.12 20.44
CA PRO A 76 5.20 -4.24 20.45
C PRO A 76 3.94 -5.04 20.83
N THR A 77 3.13 -4.47 21.73
CA THR A 77 1.83 -5.03 22.10
C THR A 77 0.67 -4.45 21.29
N LYS A 78 0.93 -3.35 20.55
CA LYS A 78 -0.06 -2.71 19.67
C LYS A 78 0.38 -2.78 18.22
N GLN A 79 -0.57 -3.07 17.33
CA GLN A 79 -0.32 -3.13 15.90
C GLN A 79 -1.41 -2.40 15.11
N TYR A 80 -1.00 -1.45 14.30
CA TYR A 80 -1.88 -0.75 13.37
C TYR A 80 -1.48 -1.03 11.92
N LEU A 81 -2.49 -1.06 11.03
CA LEU A 81 -2.28 -1.22 9.61
C LEU A 81 -2.44 0.13 8.88
N VAL A 82 -1.62 0.34 7.86
CA VAL A 82 -1.84 1.36 6.83
C VAL A 82 -1.99 0.61 5.52
N GLY A 83 -3.19 0.61 4.96
CA GLY A 83 -3.54 -0.14 3.77
C GLY A 83 -3.86 0.75 2.58
N ALA A 84 -3.45 0.32 1.38
CA ALA A 84 -3.84 0.91 0.09
C ALA A 84 -3.84 -0.19 -0.96
N HIS A 85 -4.70 -0.12 -1.99
CA HIS A 85 -4.58 -1.04 -3.11
C HIS A 85 -3.68 -0.47 -4.20
N TYR A 86 -3.01 -1.35 -4.94
CA TYR A 86 -2.04 -0.93 -5.97
C TYR A 86 -2.47 -1.25 -7.40
N ASP A 87 -3.53 -2.01 -7.58
CA ASP A 87 -4.14 -2.23 -8.90
C ASP A 87 -4.95 -1.00 -9.37
N SER A 88 -5.38 -1.01 -10.59
CA SER A 88 -6.23 0.01 -11.19
C SER A 88 -7.34 -0.63 -12.03
N VAL A 89 -8.41 0.08 -12.21
CA VAL A 89 -9.49 -0.30 -13.13
C VAL A 89 -8.95 -0.53 -14.54
N VAL A 90 -9.52 -1.50 -15.25
CA VAL A 90 -9.20 -1.78 -16.66
C VAL A 90 -9.40 -0.52 -17.51
N GLY A 91 -8.40 -0.19 -18.32
CA GLY A 91 -8.41 0.96 -19.22
C GLY A 91 -7.96 2.27 -18.59
N THR A 92 -7.55 2.28 -17.32
CA THR A 92 -7.02 3.47 -16.66
C THR A 92 -5.62 3.24 -16.09
N VAL A 93 -4.89 4.33 -15.90
CA VAL A 93 -3.61 4.31 -15.17
C VAL A 93 -3.80 4.47 -13.67
N GLY A 94 -5.05 4.68 -13.19
CA GLY A 94 -5.39 4.79 -11.78
C GLY A 94 -4.50 5.78 -11.03
N ALA A 95 -4.51 7.08 -11.43
CA ALA A 95 -3.61 8.05 -10.85
C ALA A 95 -4.04 8.45 -9.43
N ASP A 96 -5.32 8.77 -9.25
CA ASP A 96 -5.92 9.01 -7.95
C ASP A 96 -6.32 7.69 -7.31
N ASP A 97 -7.01 6.86 -8.05
CA ASP A 97 -7.45 5.51 -7.69
C ASP A 97 -6.49 4.44 -8.26
N ASN A 98 -5.48 3.87 -7.54
CA ASN A 98 -5.14 4.32 -6.19
C ASN A 98 -3.61 4.53 -6.08
N ALA A 99 -2.96 5.02 -7.17
CA ALA A 99 -1.53 5.32 -7.14
C ALA A 99 -1.20 6.44 -6.14
N SER A 100 -2.16 7.37 -5.91
CA SER A 100 -1.99 8.45 -4.93
C SER A 100 -1.82 7.91 -3.52
N ALA A 101 -2.66 6.95 -3.13
CA ALA A 101 -2.59 6.30 -1.83
C ALA A 101 -1.31 5.46 -1.66
N ILE A 102 -0.88 4.74 -2.70
CA ILE A 102 0.41 4.02 -2.68
C ILE A 102 1.57 5.01 -2.48
N ALA A 103 1.59 6.13 -3.20
CA ALA A 103 2.64 7.15 -3.01
C ALA A 103 2.68 7.67 -1.57
N VAL A 104 1.52 7.99 -0.98
CA VAL A 104 1.40 8.42 0.42
C VAL A 104 1.82 7.32 1.38
N GLN A 105 1.41 6.06 1.14
CA GLN A 105 1.79 4.91 1.95
C GLN A 105 3.32 4.76 2.02
N LEU A 106 3.99 4.82 0.87
CA LEU A 106 5.45 4.67 0.77
C LEU A 106 6.19 5.79 1.49
N GLU A 107 5.80 7.06 1.28
CA GLU A 107 6.47 8.18 1.95
C GLU A 107 6.15 8.22 3.46
N THR A 108 4.96 7.80 3.88
CA THR A 108 4.65 7.62 5.31
C THR A 108 5.59 6.60 5.95
N ALA A 109 5.81 5.47 5.29
CA ALA A 109 6.76 4.46 5.78
C ALA A 109 8.19 4.99 5.88
N ARG A 110 8.64 5.77 4.88
CA ARG A 110 9.95 6.43 4.92
C ARG A 110 10.09 7.33 6.15
N HIS A 111 9.06 8.15 6.40
CA HIS A 111 9.07 9.08 7.53
C HIS A 111 9.02 8.34 8.87
N LEU A 112 8.18 7.33 9.03
CA LEU A 112 8.09 6.54 10.25
C LEU A 112 9.39 5.75 10.51
N ASN A 113 10.02 5.21 9.46
CA ASN A 113 11.31 4.52 9.59
C ASN A 113 12.45 5.46 10.02
N ALA A 114 12.41 6.71 9.60
CA ALA A 114 13.36 7.71 10.09
C ALA A 114 13.06 8.11 11.54
N LEU A 115 11.78 8.24 11.88
CA LEU A 115 11.32 8.64 13.22
C LEU A 115 11.67 7.60 14.29
N LYS A 116 11.50 6.30 14.00
CA LYS A 116 11.75 5.22 14.96
C LYS A 116 13.17 5.19 15.52
N LYS A 117 14.13 5.81 14.83
CA LYS A 117 15.52 5.92 15.32
C LYS A 117 15.66 6.80 16.56
N ASN A 118 14.67 7.64 16.84
CA ASN A 118 14.70 8.65 17.90
C ASN A 118 13.57 8.51 18.92
N ILE A 119 12.67 7.54 18.72
CA ILE A 119 11.48 7.36 19.56
C ILE A 119 11.28 5.86 19.78
N GLU A 120 11.03 5.48 21.03
CA GLU A 120 10.56 4.15 21.41
C GLU A 120 9.07 4.23 21.78
N LEU A 121 8.25 3.43 21.13
CA LEU A 121 6.82 3.33 21.38
C LEU A 121 6.41 1.86 21.43
N ASP A 122 5.45 1.53 22.27
CA ASP A 122 4.84 0.19 22.29
C ASP A 122 3.88 0.03 21.08
N LEU A 123 4.47 -0.02 19.88
CA LEU A 123 3.74 0.06 18.61
C LEU A 123 4.52 -0.61 17.48
N ALA A 124 3.79 -1.38 16.66
CA ALA A 124 4.18 -1.72 15.28
C ALA A 124 3.19 -1.11 14.28
N VAL A 125 3.70 -0.69 13.14
CA VAL A 125 2.91 -0.26 11.98
C VAL A 125 3.20 -1.18 10.82
N LYS A 126 2.17 -1.90 10.34
CA LYS A 126 2.20 -2.68 9.12
C LYS A 126 1.66 -1.88 7.95
N PHE A 127 2.41 -1.84 6.88
CA PHE A 127 2.00 -1.30 5.58
C PHE A 127 1.61 -2.46 4.70
N VAL A 128 0.35 -2.48 4.25
CA VAL A 128 -0.16 -3.55 3.39
C VAL A 128 -0.63 -2.93 2.09
N SER A 129 0.12 -3.21 1.02
CA SER A 129 -0.29 -2.84 -0.34
C SER A 129 -1.08 -4.02 -0.92
N PHE A 130 -2.39 -3.83 -1.04
CA PHE A 130 -3.31 -4.87 -1.51
C PHE A 130 -3.32 -4.93 -3.03
N THR A 131 -3.54 -6.12 -3.57
CA THR A 131 -3.82 -6.31 -4.99
C THR A 131 -5.28 -6.71 -5.20
N LEU A 132 -5.77 -6.57 -6.45
CA LEU A 132 -7.09 -7.01 -6.86
C LEU A 132 -8.24 -6.40 -6.04
N GLU A 133 -8.17 -5.11 -5.77
CA GLU A 133 -9.30 -4.36 -5.22
C GLU A 133 -10.35 -4.11 -6.31
N GLU A 134 -9.93 -3.83 -7.53
CA GLU A 134 -10.74 -3.38 -8.64
C GLU A 134 -11.57 -4.49 -9.33
N PRO A 135 -12.66 -4.13 -10.02
CA PRO A 135 -13.37 -5.08 -10.86
C PRO A 135 -12.46 -5.76 -11.90
N PRO A 136 -12.69 -7.06 -12.16
CA PRO A 136 -13.77 -7.93 -11.71
C PRO A 136 -13.48 -8.69 -10.41
N ALA A 137 -12.41 -8.37 -9.70
CA ALA A 137 -12.05 -9.04 -8.45
C ALA A 137 -12.75 -8.42 -7.23
N PHE A 138 -13.20 -7.17 -7.35
CA PHE A 138 -13.90 -6.45 -6.29
C PHE A 138 -15.02 -7.27 -5.64
N GLY A 139 -15.06 -7.25 -4.33
CA GLY A 139 -16.08 -7.98 -3.56
C GLY A 139 -15.97 -9.51 -3.59
N THR A 140 -15.07 -10.10 -4.39
CA THR A 140 -14.87 -11.56 -4.44
C THR A 140 -13.90 -12.05 -3.35
N ARG A 141 -13.79 -13.38 -3.23
CA ARG A 141 -12.80 -14.02 -2.34
C ARG A 141 -11.35 -13.76 -2.75
N HIS A 142 -11.11 -13.24 -3.94
CA HIS A 142 -9.78 -12.99 -4.49
C HIS A 142 -9.30 -11.55 -4.24
N MET A 143 -10.16 -10.69 -3.71
CA MET A 143 -9.78 -9.33 -3.33
C MET A 143 -8.66 -9.37 -2.27
N GLY A 144 -7.55 -8.67 -2.52
CA GLY A 144 -6.34 -8.78 -1.71
C GLY A 144 -6.55 -8.50 -0.22
N SER A 145 -7.38 -7.50 0.10
CA SER A 145 -7.73 -7.19 1.49
C SER A 145 -8.49 -8.33 2.18
N ARG A 146 -9.37 -9.04 1.46
CA ARG A 146 -10.07 -10.22 2.00
C ARG A 146 -9.13 -11.40 2.21
N VAL A 147 -8.19 -11.61 1.28
CA VAL A 147 -7.16 -12.67 1.41
C VAL A 147 -6.30 -12.40 2.63
N TYR A 148 -5.85 -11.16 2.81
CA TYR A 148 -5.08 -10.73 3.98
C TYR A 148 -5.87 -10.92 5.28
N ALA A 149 -7.09 -10.39 5.34
CA ALA A 149 -7.94 -10.47 6.53
C ALA A 149 -8.23 -11.92 6.95
N LEU A 150 -8.50 -12.81 5.98
CA LEU A 150 -8.70 -14.25 6.26
C LEU A 150 -7.44 -14.91 6.82
N LYS A 151 -6.26 -14.54 6.32
CA LYS A 151 -4.97 -15.02 6.81
C LYS A 151 -4.73 -14.53 8.23
N ALA A 152 -4.87 -13.23 8.48
CA ALA A 152 -4.70 -12.60 9.79
C ALA A 152 -5.63 -13.24 10.83
N TRP A 153 -6.91 -13.45 10.47
CA TRP A 153 -7.86 -14.13 11.35
C TRP A 153 -7.45 -15.55 11.70
N LYS A 154 -7.02 -16.35 10.71
CA LYS A 154 -6.54 -17.73 10.93
C LYS A 154 -5.29 -17.78 11.82
N GLN A 155 -4.42 -16.82 11.70
CA GLN A 155 -3.19 -16.70 12.49
C GLN A 155 -3.42 -16.06 13.85
N LYS A 156 -4.66 -15.59 14.13
CA LYS A 156 -5.02 -14.84 15.34
C LYS A 156 -4.13 -13.60 15.51
N GLU A 157 -3.80 -12.98 14.39
CA GLU A 157 -3.01 -11.75 14.38
C GLU A 157 -3.80 -10.65 15.10
N GLN A 158 -3.16 -10.00 16.08
CA GLN A 158 -3.77 -8.87 16.75
C GLN A 158 -3.60 -7.63 15.87
N ILE A 159 -4.73 -6.99 15.54
CA ILE A 159 -4.79 -5.75 14.78
C ILE A 159 -5.66 -4.79 15.58
N ASP A 160 -5.06 -3.71 16.11
CA ASP A 160 -5.75 -2.74 16.95
C ASP A 160 -6.51 -1.67 16.16
N GLY A 161 -6.15 -1.50 14.88
CA GLY A 161 -6.85 -0.60 13.97
C GLY A 161 -6.21 -0.54 12.59
N MET A 162 -6.93 0.07 11.63
CA MET A 162 -6.45 0.25 10.27
C MET A 162 -6.79 1.64 9.76
N ILE A 163 -5.83 2.26 9.07
CA ILE A 163 -6.02 3.43 8.23
C ILE A 163 -6.03 2.92 6.79
N CYS A 164 -7.17 3.07 6.10
CA CYS A 164 -7.30 2.77 4.69
C CYS A 164 -7.09 4.06 3.90
N LEU A 165 -6.10 4.06 3.01
CA LEU A 165 -5.82 5.17 2.11
C LEU A 165 -6.51 4.90 0.78
N GLU A 166 -7.38 5.84 0.38
CA GLU A 166 -8.19 5.71 -0.83
C GLU A 166 -8.34 7.08 -1.49
N MET A 167 -7.98 7.19 -2.77
CA MET A 167 -8.18 8.40 -3.60
C MET A 167 -7.73 9.70 -2.90
N VAL A 168 -6.49 9.73 -2.41
CA VAL A 168 -5.96 10.84 -1.60
C VAL A 168 -5.25 11.92 -2.43
N GLY A 169 -5.32 11.85 -3.75
CA GLY A 169 -4.64 12.75 -4.66
C GLY A 169 -5.42 14.00 -5.03
N SER A 170 -6.72 14.06 -4.75
CA SER A 170 -7.56 15.22 -5.01
C SER A 170 -8.51 15.51 -3.86
N TYR A 171 -8.91 16.78 -3.74
CA TYR A 171 -9.94 17.20 -2.77
C TYR A 171 -10.76 18.34 -3.33
N CYS A 172 -11.95 18.52 -2.79
CA CYS A 172 -12.80 19.65 -3.09
C CYS A 172 -13.22 20.32 -1.77
N THR A 173 -13.27 21.65 -1.75
CA THR A 173 -13.67 22.44 -0.59
C THR A 173 -15.17 22.75 -0.53
N GLU A 174 -15.91 22.36 -1.56
CA GLU A 174 -17.35 22.55 -1.58
C GLU A 174 -18.05 21.70 -0.50
N PRO A 175 -19.07 22.25 0.19
CA PRO A 175 -19.81 21.50 1.19
C PRO A 175 -20.38 20.19 0.62
N ASN A 176 -20.24 19.10 1.36
CA ASN A 176 -20.70 17.75 0.97
C ASN A 176 -20.04 17.16 -0.28
N SER A 177 -18.88 17.66 -0.68
CA SER A 177 -18.13 17.12 -1.82
C SER A 177 -17.38 15.83 -1.50
N GLN A 178 -17.18 15.51 -0.23
CA GLN A 178 -16.55 14.28 0.26
C GLN A 178 -17.67 13.38 0.81
N GLN A 179 -18.07 12.37 0.03
CA GLN A 179 -19.10 11.37 0.40
C GLN A 179 -18.51 9.98 0.44
#